data_e036d4aaabbfc5e225aedd95c3550426
#
_entry.id   e036d4aaabbfc5e225aedd95c3550426
#
_cell.length_a   1.000
_cell.length_b   1.000
_cell.length_c   1.000
_cell.angle_alpha   90.00
_cell.angle_beta   90.00
_cell.angle_gamma   90.00
#
_symmetry.space_group_name_H-M   'P 1'
#
loop_
_entity.id
_entity.type
_entity.pdbx_description
1 polymer ?
#
loop_
_entity_poly.entity_id
_entity_poly.type
_entity_poly.pdbx_seq_one_letter_code
_entity_poly.pdbx_strand_id
1 'polypeptide(L)'
;MDKIISLKYNSQFKKLYSKGESYVSPFFAVYVKRNGYRINRLGITAGKKIGNAVTRNRAKRRLRELYRLNTPYMKQGFDFVIVARFRTATAAASKLDSDFRRLLKEAEVLRDV
;
A
#
# COMPACT_ATOMS: atom_id res chain seq x y z
N MET A 1 12.76 -14.54 4.99
CA MET A 1 11.85 -13.64 5.70
C MET A 1 11.81 -12.30 4.98
N ASP A 2 10.64 -11.88 4.60
CA ASP A 2 10.49 -10.67 3.79
C ASP A 2 10.56 -9.43 4.66
N LYS A 3 11.63 -8.69 4.48
CA LYS A 3 11.82 -7.46 5.22
C LYS A 3 11.20 -6.30 4.45
N ILE A 4 10.25 -5.62 5.05
CA ILE A 4 9.63 -4.44 4.43
C ILE A 4 10.57 -3.25 4.56
N ILE A 5 10.88 -2.63 3.43
CA ILE A 5 11.69 -1.42 3.39
C ILE A 5 10.71 -0.24 3.32
N SER A 6 10.83 0.67 4.28
CA SER A 6 9.88 1.78 4.41
C SER A 6 10.39 3.05 3.76
N LEU A 7 9.46 3.81 3.20
CA LEU A 7 9.72 5.20 2.84
C LEU A 7 9.90 6.01 4.12
N LYS A 8 10.84 6.95 4.12
CA LYS A 8 11.23 7.67 5.34
C LYS A 8 10.92 9.16 5.32
N TYR A 9 10.88 9.78 4.13
CA TYR A 9 10.84 11.23 4.03
C TYR A 9 9.54 11.71 3.41
N ASN A 10 9.04 12.85 3.89
CA ASN A 10 7.84 13.47 3.33
C ASN A 10 7.96 13.74 1.84
N SER A 11 9.17 14.07 1.35
CA SER A 11 9.41 14.30 -0.06
C SER A 11 9.11 13.07 -0.91
N GLN A 12 9.36 11.87 -0.37
CA GLN A 12 9.07 10.61 -1.07
C GLN A 12 7.56 10.42 -1.21
N PHE A 13 6.80 10.69 -0.15
CA PHE A 13 5.34 10.61 -0.19
C PHE A 13 4.75 11.63 -1.16
N LYS A 14 5.22 12.88 -1.10
CA LYS A 14 4.74 13.93 -1.99
C LYS A 14 4.99 13.60 -3.44
N LYS A 15 6.13 12.99 -3.74
CA LYS A 15 6.47 12.59 -5.10
C LYS A 15 5.51 11.54 -5.64
N LEU A 16 5.14 10.57 -4.81
CA LEU A 16 4.14 9.57 -5.19
C LEU A 16 2.77 10.19 -5.42
N TYR A 17 2.35 11.10 -4.55
CA TYR A 17 1.05 11.75 -4.71
C TYR A 17 0.96 12.60 -5.97
N SER A 18 2.06 13.26 -6.35
CA SER A 18 2.05 14.16 -7.51
C SER A 18 2.42 13.48 -8.82
N LYS A 19 3.28 12.47 -8.80
CA LYS A 19 3.82 11.85 -10.03
C LYS A 19 3.55 10.37 -10.15
N GLY A 20 3.11 9.71 -9.09
CA GLY A 20 2.74 8.30 -9.13
C GLY A 20 1.37 8.11 -9.73
N GLU A 21 1.07 6.87 -10.09
CA GLU A 21 -0.27 6.51 -10.51
C GLU A 21 -1.06 6.01 -9.31
N SER A 22 -2.35 6.34 -9.28
CA SER A 22 -3.21 5.97 -8.16
C SER A 22 -4.26 4.96 -8.58
N TYR A 23 -4.54 4.04 -7.67
CA TYR A 23 -5.53 2.98 -7.82
C TYR A 23 -6.37 2.95 -6.57
N VAL A 24 -7.68 2.94 -6.70
CA VAL A 24 -8.58 3.16 -5.57
C VAL A 24 -9.55 2.00 -5.41
N SER A 25 -9.77 1.59 -4.16
CA SER A 25 -10.85 0.69 -3.78
C SER A 25 -11.70 1.36 -2.69
N PRO A 26 -12.86 0.78 -2.32
CA PRO A 26 -13.64 1.31 -1.21
C PRO A 26 -12.88 1.30 0.13
N PHE A 27 -11.83 0.49 0.24
CA PHE A 27 -11.14 0.26 1.52
C PHE A 27 -9.82 1.02 1.65
N PHE A 28 -9.16 1.37 0.53
CA PHE A 28 -7.88 2.08 0.55
C PHE A 28 -7.55 2.60 -0.84
N ALA A 29 -6.52 3.44 -0.91
CA ALA A 29 -5.95 3.87 -2.17
C ALA A 29 -4.48 3.47 -2.21
N VAL A 30 -3.97 3.12 -3.39
CA VAL A 30 -2.57 2.73 -3.58
C VAL A 30 -1.96 3.66 -4.62
N TYR A 31 -0.83 4.27 -4.27
CA TYR A 31 -0.02 5.05 -5.20
C TYR A 31 1.22 4.25 -5.54
N VAL A 32 1.57 4.19 -6.81
CA VAL A 32 2.69 3.38 -7.31
C VAL A 32 3.55 4.22 -8.23
N LYS A 33 4.88 4.08 -8.08
CA LYS A 33 5.82 4.75 -8.96
C LYS A 33 7.11 3.94 -9.04
N ARG A 34 7.70 3.85 -10.24
CA ARG A 34 9.03 3.25 -10.38
C ARG A 34 10.05 4.09 -9.62
N ASN A 35 10.97 3.43 -8.91
CA ASN A 35 11.94 4.14 -8.07
C ASN A 35 13.38 4.08 -8.59
N GLY A 36 13.65 3.31 -9.63
CA GLY A 36 15.00 3.20 -10.17
C GLY A 36 15.92 2.25 -9.39
N TYR A 37 15.42 1.63 -8.34
CA TYR A 37 16.17 0.66 -7.55
C TYR A 37 15.70 -0.75 -7.86
N ARG A 38 16.35 -1.74 -7.24
CA ARG A 38 15.95 -3.15 -7.38
C ARG A 38 15.16 -3.65 -6.19
N ILE A 39 14.61 -2.74 -5.42
CA ILE A 39 13.82 -3.05 -4.23
C ILE A 39 12.51 -2.28 -4.29
N ASN A 40 11.52 -2.77 -3.53
CA ASN A 40 10.26 -2.06 -3.32
C ASN A 40 10.32 -1.35 -1.96
N ARG A 41 9.73 -0.17 -1.89
CA ARG A 41 9.62 0.58 -0.65
C ARG A 41 8.17 0.92 -0.39
N LEU A 42 7.79 0.91 0.89
CA LEU A 42 6.39 1.08 1.30
C LEU A 42 6.22 2.24 2.26
N GLY A 43 5.23 3.07 1.99
CA GLY A 43 4.71 4.03 2.96
C GLY A 43 3.24 3.74 3.20
N ILE A 44 2.79 3.91 4.44
CA ILE A 44 1.38 3.75 4.79
C ILE A 44 0.94 4.97 5.56
N THR A 45 -0.21 5.52 5.17
CA THR A 45 -0.79 6.66 5.86
C THR A 45 -2.21 6.36 6.33
N ALA A 46 -2.56 6.88 7.50
CA ALA A 46 -3.92 6.81 8.02
C ALA A 46 -4.21 8.14 8.69
N GLY A 47 -5.00 8.98 8.04
CA GLY A 47 -5.32 10.32 8.52
C GLY A 47 -6.27 10.33 9.71
N LYS A 48 -6.44 11.50 10.31
CA LYS A 48 -7.28 11.67 11.50
C LYS A 48 -8.75 11.32 11.24
N LYS A 49 -9.21 11.42 10.00
CA LYS A 49 -10.60 11.10 9.63
C LYS A 49 -10.91 9.61 9.75
N ILE A 50 -9.88 8.76 9.82
CA ILE A 50 -10.07 7.31 9.97
C ILE A 50 -10.61 6.96 11.35
N GLY A 51 -10.25 7.75 12.36
CA GLY A 51 -10.69 7.54 13.73
C GLY A 51 -9.59 7.91 14.73
N ASN A 52 -9.70 7.38 15.95
CA ASN A 52 -8.70 7.63 16.97
C ASN A 52 -7.40 6.89 16.70
N ALA A 53 -6.40 7.08 17.55
CA ALA A 53 -5.07 6.50 17.36
C ALA A 53 -5.12 4.97 17.29
N VAL A 54 -5.96 4.34 18.09
CA VAL A 54 -6.09 2.87 18.10
C VAL A 54 -6.61 2.37 16.74
N THR A 55 -7.65 3.01 16.23
CA THR A 55 -8.23 2.65 14.92
C THR A 55 -7.24 2.89 13.80
N ARG A 56 -6.53 4.03 13.81
CA ARG A 56 -5.53 4.32 12.79
C ARG A 56 -4.39 3.30 12.81
N ASN A 57 -3.90 2.95 13.98
CA ASN A 57 -2.83 1.96 14.12
C ASN A 57 -3.27 0.58 13.63
N ARG A 58 -4.52 0.22 13.94
CA ARG A 58 -5.10 -1.04 13.44
C ARG A 58 -5.15 -1.06 11.92
N ALA A 59 -5.61 0.03 11.30
CA ALA A 59 -5.67 0.13 9.85
C ALA A 59 -4.27 -0.01 9.23
N LYS A 60 -3.29 0.70 9.78
CA LYS A 60 -1.91 0.62 9.29
C LYS A 60 -1.35 -0.79 9.38
N ARG A 61 -1.59 -1.46 10.51
CA ARG A 61 -1.10 -2.83 10.73
C ARG A 61 -1.71 -3.79 9.71
N ARG A 62 -3.00 -3.65 9.45
CA ARG A 62 -3.68 -4.49 8.47
C ARG A 62 -3.14 -4.27 7.06
N LEU A 63 -2.89 -3.03 6.67
CA LEU A 63 -2.33 -2.73 5.35
C LEU A 63 -0.89 -3.22 5.22
N ARG A 64 -0.11 -3.13 6.29
CA ARG A 64 1.27 -3.65 6.30
C ARG A 64 1.27 -5.16 6.13
N GLU A 65 0.39 -5.87 6.82
CA GLU A 65 0.26 -7.31 6.70
C GLU A 65 -0.19 -7.72 5.29
N LEU A 66 -1.14 -6.98 4.75
CA LEU A 66 -1.62 -7.20 3.38
C LEU A 66 -0.48 -7.08 2.36
N TYR A 67 0.33 -6.04 2.49
CA TYR A 67 1.50 -5.84 1.64
C TYR A 67 2.49 -6.98 1.80
N ARG A 68 2.82 -7.33 3.05
CA ARG A 68 3.78 -8.38 3.36
C ARG A 68 3.40 -9.71 2.71
N LEU A 69 2.13 -10.08 2.80
CA LEU A 69 1.63 -11.34 2.24
C LEU A 69 1.71 -11.39 0.71
N ASN A 70 1.72 -10.24 0.07
CA ASN A 70 1.74 -10.16 -1.38
C ASN A 70 3.13 -9.90 -1.96
N THR A 71 4.15 -9.62 -1.14
CA THR A 71 5.49 -9.33 -1.63
C THR A 71 6.10 -10.43 -2.51
N PRO A 72 5.88 -11.73 -2.24
CA PRO A 72 6.44 -12.78 -3.10
C PRO A 72 5.94 -12.73 -4.55
N TYR A 73 4.80 -12.11 -4.78
CA TYR A 73 4.19 -12.06 -6.10
C TYR A 73 4.42 -10.73 -6.83
N MET A 74 5.14 -9.80 -6.21
CA MET A 74 5.31 -8.45 -6.74
C MET A 74 6.63 -8.31 -7.50
N LYS A 75 6.57 -7.54 -8.59
CA LYS A 75 7.78 -7.10 -9.28
C LYS A 75 8.55 -6.14 -8.37
N GLN A 76 9.86 -6.04 -8.57
CA GLN A 76 10.71 -5.15 -7.80
C GLN A 76 10.96 -3.83 -8.53
N GLY A 77 11.32 -2.80 -7.78
CA GLY A 77 11.69 -1.50 -8.35
C GLY A 77 10.60 -0.44 -8.24
N PHE A 78 9.67 -0.60 -7.29
CA PHE A 78 8.56 0.34 -7.14
C PHE A 78 8.48 0.90 -5.73
N ASP A 79 8.04 2.15 -5.65
CA ASP A 79 7.59 2.73 -4.39
C ASP A 79 6.08 2.63 -4.34
N PHE A 80 5.57 2.28 -3.16
CA PHE A 80 4.13 2.18 -2.90
C PHE A 80 3.77 3.07 -1.72
N VAL A 81 2.66 3.79 -1.83
CA VAL A 81 2.03 4.41 -0.68
C VAL A 81 0.59 3.90 -0.61
N ILE A 82 0.23 3.31 0.51
CA ILE A 82 -1.13 2.84 0.75
C ILE A 82 -1.78 3.81 1.72
N VAL A 83 -2.89 4.39 1.29
CA VAL A 83 -3.64 5.36 2.09
C VAL A 83 -4.87 4.67 2.65
N ALA A 84 -4.94 4.56 3.98
CA ALA A 84 -6.08 3.95 4.63
C ALA A 84 -7.32 4.81 4.43
N ARG A 85 -8.48 4.15 4.33
CA ARG A 85 -9.78 4.77 4.28
C ARG A 85 -10.59 4.33 5.49
N PHE A 86 -11.76 4.93 5.65
CA PHE A 86 -12.64 4.70 6.78
C PHE A 86 -12.88 3.19 7.04
N ARG A 87 -13.04 2.40 5.99
CA ARG A 87 -13.37 0.98 6.12
C ARG A 87 -12.17 0.03 6.29
N THR A 88 -10.96 0.55 6.21
CA THR A 88 -9.77 -0.33 6.30
C THR A 88 -9.74 -1.14 7.60
N ALA A 89 -10.07 -0.50 8.71
CA ALA A 89 -9.95 -1.13 10.02
C ALA A 89 -10.99 -2.23 10.27
N THR A 90 -12.13 -2.20 9.58
CA THR A 90 -13.25 -3.09 9.86
C THR A 90 -13.59 -4.05 8.73
N ALA A 91 -13.04 -3.87 7.54
CA ALA A 91 -13.33 -4.74 6.41
C ALA A 91 -12.82 -6.15 6.63
N ALA A 92 -13.47 -7.13 6.01
CA ALA A 92 -13.00 -8.51 6.04
C ALA A 92 -11.63 -8.62 5.38
N ALA A 93 -10.74 -9.43 5.96
CA ALA A 93 -9.39 -9.60 5.43
C ALA A 93 -9.40 -10.10 3.98
N SER A 94 -10.32 -11.00 3.65
CA SER A 94 -10.46 -11.52 2.28
C SER A 94 -10.81 -10.43 1.29
N LYS A 95 -11.64 -9.47 1.69
CA LYS A 95 -12.02 -8.34 0.84
C LYS A 95 -10.84 -7.41 0.60
N LEU A 96 -10.07 -7.12 1.65
CA LEU A 96 -8.87 -6.30 1.53
C LEU A 96 -7.88 -6.95 0.57
N ASP A 97 -7.64 -8.26 0.73
CA ASP A 97 -6.68 -8.97 -0.11
C ASP A 97 -7.13 -9.02 -1.57
N SER A 98 -8.39 -9.33 -1.80
CA SER A 98 -8.96 -9.38 -3.15
C SER A 98 -8.81 -8.04 -3.87
N ASP A 99 -9.15 -6.94 -3.18
CA ASP A 99 -9.03 -5.60 -3.75
C ASP A 99 -7.58 -5.21 -3.98
N PHE A 100 -6.70 -5.55 -3.03
CA PHE A 100 -5.29 -5.22 -3.16
C PHE A 100 -4.66 -5.90 -4.38
N ARG A 101 -4.94 -7.19 -4.56
CA ARG A 101 -4.45 -7.93 -5.72
C ARG A 101 -4.99 -7.36 -7.03
N ARG A 102 -6.26 -6.97 -7.04
CA ARG A 102 -6.86 -6.33 -8.21
C ARG A 102 -6.14 -5.03 -8.56
N LEU A 103 -5.86 -4.19 -7.57
CA LEU A 103 -5.15 -2.94 -7.80
C LEU A 103 -3.72 -3.16 -8.26
N LEU A 104 -3.03 -4.14 -7.68
CA LEU A 104 -1.67 -4.49 -8.09
C LEU A 104 -1.63 -5.00 -9.54
N LYS A 105 -2.65 -5.74 -9.94
CA LYS A 105 -2.77 -6.22 -11.31
C LYS A 105 -3.01 -5.05 -12.27
N GLU A 106 -3.90 -4.13 -11.91
CA GLU A 106 -4.14 -2.93 -12.70
C GLU A 106 -2.89 -2.09 -12.85
N ALA A 107 -2.07 -2.02 -11.81
CA ALA A 107 -0.81 -1.28 -11.81
C ALA A 107 0.31 -2.02 -12.54
N GLU A 108 0.07 -3.27 -12.96
CA GLU A 108 1.04 -4.11 -13.66
C GLU A 108 2.31 -4.37 -12.83
N VAL A 109 2.14 -4.50 -11.50
CA VAL A 109 3.25 -4.79 -10.59
C VAL A 109 3.25 -6.22 -10.06
N LEU A 110 2.32 -7.06 -10.49
CA LEU A 110 2.35 -8.48 -10.16
C LEU A 110 3.19 -9.22 -11.20
N ARG A 111 3.96 -10.20 -10.71
CA ARG A 111 4.74 -11.07 -11.59
C ARG A 111 3.79 -12.05 -12.28
N ASP A 112 4.10 -12.35 -13.52
CA ASP A 112 3.41 -13.42 -14.24
C ASP A 112 3.86 -14.77 -13.66
N VAL A 113 2.90 -15.58 -13.28
CA VAL A 113 3.16 -16.89 -12.68
C VAL A 113 2.66 -17.98 -13.60
#